data_d0ce03778279c23a37463aa3ef522a2f
#
_entry.id   d0ce03778279c23a37463aa3ef522a2f
#
_cell.length_a   1.000
_cell.length_b   1.000
_cell.length_c   1.000
_cell.angle_alpha   90.00
_cell.angle_beta   90.00
_cell.angle_gamma   90.00
#
_symmetry.space_group_name_H-M   'P 1'
#
loop_
_entity.id
_entity.type
_entity.pdbx_description
1 polymer ?
#
loop_
_entity_poly.entity_id
_entity_poly.type
_entity_poly.pdbx_seq_one_letter_code
_entity_poly.pdbx_strand_id
1 'polypeptide(L)'
;TRLVGSEMCIRDRQEGVTVKESRGRYSYLTPDRTKPITARKLGDDYDRAAVLAALERNALRPVNTAAKRDAIPADRTLSSIEGASGRHAPKQGAPQAPAIGRMVDIEAKKAEGKGIGYEKWAKIHNLKQMAATHNFLTDNGLIDLDRLNETVHESHSRMYALRRQLHAVEDEIAAKKELQKTINDYRRTKPAVEAGRKLKGKKAEMHRQAYEMDYIICEAAVRRLKEMLNGGKIPAAARLKGEIEALISEKNGIYNEYRRAKDEYDELANVKYNAQRLMEAGQTQKHKKRSHEQER
;
A
#
# COMPACT_ATOMS: atom_id res chain seq x y z
N THR A 1 25.85 29.98 20.82
CA THR A 1 24.49 30.50 21.05
C THR A 1 24.00 31.50 19.99
N ARG A 2 24.48 31.43 18.74
CA ARG A 2 24.13 32.43 17.71
C ARG A 2 23.97 31.84 16.30
N LEU A 3 23.46 30.62 16.14
CA LEU A 3 23.16 29.99 14.82
C LEU A 3 21.69 29.59 14.67
N VAL A 4 20.78 30.18 15.43
CA VAL A 4 19.32 29.96 15.31
C VAL A 4 18.69 31.03 14.41
N GLY A 5 19.48 31.67 13.57
CA GLY A 5 19.04 32.71 12.62
C GLY A 5 19.20 32.34 11.15
N SER A 6 19.31 31.05 10.81
CA SER A 6 19.41 30.63 9.43
C SER A 6 18.03 30.70 8.73
N GLU A 7 18.04 30.86 7.42
CA GLU A 7 16.85 30.96 6.56
C GLU A 7 15.79 29.85 6.82
N MET A 8 16.23 28.68 7.31
CA MET A 8 15.37 27.58 7.67
C MET A 8 14.47 27.91 8.90
N CYS A 9 15.00 28.59 9.92
CA CYS A 9 14.22 29.07 11.07
C CYS A 9 13.24 30.18 10.71
N ILE A 10 13.58 31.01 9.70
CA ILE A 10 12.71 32.08 9.19
C ILE A 10 11.53 31.45 8.44
N ARG A 11 11.80 30.45 7.62
CA ARG A 11 10.77 29.71 6.87
C ARG A 11 9.84 28.93 7.77
N ASP A 12 10.38 28.21 8.76
CA ASP A 12 9.60 27.45 9.74
C ASP A 12 8.70 28.38 10.58
N ARG A 13 9.16 29.59 10.91
CA ARG A 13 8.35 30.62 11.58
C ARG A 13 7.25 31.17 10.68
N GLN A 14 7.51 31.32 9.37
CA GLN A 14 6.49 31.75 8.39
C GLN A 14 5.40 30.69 8.22
N GLU A 15 5.74 29.41 8.38
CA GLU A 15 4.79 28.29 8.35
C GLU A 15 4.20 27.97 9.73
N GLY A 16 4.54 28.77 10.76
CA GLY A 16 4.00 28.63 12.13
C GLY A 16 4.58 27.46 12.94
N VAL A 17 5.67 26.86 12.49
CA VAL A 17 6.35 25.79 13.23
C VAL A 17 7.29 26.36 14.27
N THR A 18 7.12 25.96 15.53
CA THR A 18 8.01 26.35 16.64
C THR A 18 8.95 25.19 16.98
N VAL A 19 10.26 25.45 16.91
CA VAL A 19 11.30 24.49 17.29
C VAL A 19 11.78 24.80 18.70
N LYS A 20 11.76 23.82 19.60
CA LYS A 20 12.28 23.89 20.96
C LYS A 20 13.44 22.93 21.15
N GLU A 21 14.52 23.40 21.75
CA GLU A 21 15.63 22.56 22.17
C GLU A 21 15.52 22.27 23.65
N SER A 22 15.60 21.00 24.04
CA SER A 22 15.63 20.55 25.43
C SER A 22 16.58 19.37 25.57
N ARG A 23 17.53 19.47 26.49
CA ARG A 23 18.53 18.42 26.79
C ARG A 23 19.26 17.92 25.52
N GLY A 24 19.63 18.85 24.63
CA GLY A 24 20.34 18.54 23.38
C GLY A 24 19.51 17.86 22.28
N ARG A 25 18.16 17.87 22.40
CA ARG A 25 17.25 17.31 21.41
C ARG A 25 16.27 18.36 20.93
N TYR A 26 15.92 18.28 19.63
CA TYR A 26 14.91 19.16 19.05
C TYR A 26 13.51 18.56 19.19
N SER A 27 12.53 19.44 19.38
CA SER A 27 11.11 19.13 19.31
C SER A 27 10.39 20.22 18.50
N TYR A 28 9.44 19.79 17.69
CA TYR A 28 8.75 20.60 16.68
C TYR A 28 7.28 20.71 17.07
N LEU A 29 6.78 21.94 17.16
CA LEU A 29 5.37 22.23 17.43
C LEU A 29 4.77 22.90 16.21
N THR A 30 3.82 22.25 15.56
CA THR A 30 3.04 22.79 14.44
C THR A 30 1.79 23.49 14.96
N PRO A 31 1.21 24.47 14.22
CA PRO A 31 0.01 25.19 14.62
C PRO A 31 -1.19 24.29 14.95
N ASP A 32 -1.27 23.14 14.28
CA ASP A 32 -2.39 22.19 14.42
C ASP A 32 -2.27 21.26 15.63
N ARG A 33 -1.22 21.42 16.47
CA ARG A 33 -0.94 20.51 17.58
C ARG A 33 -0.72 21.24 18.91
N THR A 34 -1.27 20.64 19.96
CA THR A 34 -1.08 21.11 21.35
C THR A 34 0.16 20.54 22.01
N LYS A 35 0.75 19.45 21.48
CA LYS A 35 1.95 18.80 22.03
C LYS A 35 3.06 18.70 20.99
N PRO A 36 4.31 19.07 21.35
CA PRO A 36 5.44 19.00 20.42
C PRO A 36 5.79 17.55 20.05
N ILE A 37 6.23 17.35 18.81
CA ILE A 37 6.77 16.09 18.31
C ILE A 37 8.28 16.10 18.52
N THR A 38 8.84 15.07 19.16
CA THR A 38 10.29 14.94 19.31
C THR A 38 10.94 14.50 18.00
N ALA A 39 12.16 14.99 17.72
CA ALA A 39 12.94 14.63 16.53
C ALA A 39 13.01 13.11 16.31
N ARG A 40 13.18 12.33 17.38
CA ARG A 40 13.19 10.86 17.33
C ARG A 40 11.92 10.23 16.71
N LYS A 41 10.76 10.90 16.78
CA LYS A 41 9.51 10.42 16.17
C LYS A 41 9.37 10.83 14.70
N LEU A 42 10.15 11.81 14.26
CA LEU A 42 10.17 12.30 12.88
C LEU A 42 11.18 11.55 12.01
N GLY A 43 12.15 10.85 12.60
CA GLY A 43 13.20 10.12 11.91
C GLY A 43 14.59 10.73 12.12
N ASP A 44 15.62 9.98 11.75
CA ASP A 44 17.03 10.32 12.02
C ASP A 44 17.48 11.60 11.30
N ASP A 45 16.84 11.98 10.19
CA ASP A 45 17.13 13.21 9.44
C ASP A 45 16.75 14.50 10.20
N TYR A 46 15.93 14.38 11.25
CA TYR A 46 15.47 15.50 12.09
C TYR A 46 16.19 15.58 13.43
N ASP A 47 17.18 14.69 13.64
CA ASP A 47 17.98 14.75 14.86
C ASP A 47 18.97 15.92 14.81
N ARG A 48 19.41 16.40 15.98
CA ARG A 48 20.27 17.58 16.10
C ARG A 48 21.51 17.51 15.21
N ALA A 49 22.17 16.36 15.16
CA ALA A 49 23.38 16.16 14.35
C ALA A 49 23.09 16.27 12.85
N ALA A 50 22.00 15.67 12.37
CA ALA A 50 21.61 15.73 10.97
C ALA A 50 21.19 17.15 10.55
N VAL A 51 20.43 17.85 11.39
CA VAL A 51 20.02 19.23 11.15
C VAL A 51 21.23 20.18 11.12
N LEU A 52 22.18 20.06 12.05
CA LEU A 52 23.40 20.87 12.04
C LEU A 52 24.26 20.60 10.80
N ALA A 53 24.44 19.33 10.42
CA ALA A 53 25.17 18.96 9.21
C ALA A 53 24.48 19.47 7.93
N ALA A 54 23.15 19.52 7.90
CA ALA A 54 22.39 20.11 6.80
C ALA A 54 22.55 21.63 6.73
N LEU A 55 22.55 22.30 7.88
CA LEU A 55 22.77 23.75 7.98
C LEU A 55 24.19 24.13 7.57
N GLU A 56 25.21 23.38 7.96
CA GLU A 56 26.61 23.61 7.55
C GLU A 56 26.77 23.41 6.02
N ARG A 57 26.16 22.37 5.46
CA ARG A 57 26.17 22.15 4.00
C ARG A 57 25.49 23.29 3.24
N ASN A 58 24.41 23.84 3.78
CA ASN A 58 23.68 24.96 3.18
C ASN A 58 24.43 26.29 3.35
N ALA A 59 25.15 26.49 4.44
CA ALA A 59 25.98 27.68 4.66
C ALA A 59 27.19 27.75 3.73
N LEU A 60 27.70 26.61 3.27
CA LEU A 60 28.80 26.50 2.31
C LEU A 60 28.35 26.61 0.84
N ARG A 61 27.04 26.66 0.57
CA ARG A 61 26.52 26.92 -0.78
C ARG A 61 26.56 28.42 -1.08
N PRO A 62 27.27 28.88 -2.11
CA PRO A 62 27.18 30.26 -2.52
C PRO A 62 25.76 30.57 -2.95
N VAL A 63 25.19 31.65 -2.41
CA VAL A 63 23.87 32.15 -2.80
C VAL A 63 23.95 32.65 -4.23
N ASN A 64 23.61 31.79 -5.17
CA ASN A 64 23.48 32.19 -6.57
C ASN A 64 22.06 32.74 -6.78
N THR A 65 21.94 34.06 -6.60
CA THR A 65 20.80 34.83 -7.05
C THR A 65 20.92 35.07 -8.55
N ALA A 66 20.70 34.05 -9.36
CA ALA A 66 20.36 34.26 -10.78
C ALA A 66 19.79 32.95 -11.34
N ALA A 67 18.61 33.05 -11.88
CA ALA A 67 17.95 32.00 -12.62
C ALA A 67 18.87 31.43 -13.72
N LYS A 68 18.99 30.09 -13.74
CA LYS A 68 19.01 29.32 -14.99
C LYS A 68 18.76 27.85 -14.68
N ARG A 69 17.66 27.37 -15.22
CA ARG A 69 17.46 25.97 -15.52
C ARG A 69 18.62 25.55 -16.42
N ASP A 70 19.32 24.47 -16.06
CA ASP A 70 19.81 23.50 -17.04
C ASP A 70 20.70 22.45 -16.34
N ALA A 71 20.45 21.19 -16.71
CA ALA A 71 21.34 20.04 -16.72
C ALA A 71 21.90 19.53 -15.39
N ILE A 72 21.33 18.42 -14.94
CA ILE A 72 21.99 17.48 -14.02
C ILE A 72 22.80 16.50 -14.84
N PRO A 73 24.13 16.38 -14.64
CA PRO A 73 24.92 15.31 -15.25
C PRO A 73 24.68 14.00 -14.52
N ALA A 74 24.42 12.96 -15.30
CA ALA A 74 24.52 11.57 -14.86
C ALA A 74 25.99 11.26 -14.60
N ASP A 75 26.35 10.81 -13.42
CA ASP A 75 27.28 9.73 -13.10
C ASP A 75 27.59 9.71 -11.60
N ARG A 76 27.19 8.64 -10.92
CA ARG A 76 27.94 8.03 -9.83
C ARG A 76 27.40 6.63 -9.58
N THR A 77 28.19 5.69 -10.03
CA THR A 77 28.20 4.28 -9.61
C THR A 77 28.29 4.16 -8.09
N LEU A 78 27.33 3.47 -7.49
CA LEU A 78 27.42 2.97 -6.12
C LEU A 78 27.38 1.44 -6.16
N SER A 79 28.58 0.87 -5.94
CA SER A 79 28.76 -0.52 -5.57
C SER A 79 28.44 -0.73 -4.08
N SER A 80 27.70 -1.79 -3.82
CA SER A 80 27.75 -2.62 -2.60
C SER A 80 27.38 -1.99 -1.25
N ILE A 81 26.16 -2.27 -0.75
CA ILE A 81 25.95 -2.76 0.62
C ILE A 81 24.75 -3.74 0.57
N GLU A 82 25.04 -5.01 0.84
CA GLU A 82 24.06 -6.03 1.14
C GLU A 82 23.54 -5.87 2.57
N GLY A 83 22.26 -6.11 2.75
CA GLY A 83 21.65 -6.53 4.02
C GLY A 83 20.92 -5.45 4.80
N ALA A 84 19.60 -5.40 4.63
CA ALA A 84 18.56 -5.41 5.66
C ALA A 84 17.18 -5.07 5.11
N SER A 85 16.26 -6.03 5.25
CA SER A 85 14.82 -5.88 5.56
C SER A 85 14.04 -4.68 4.99
N GLY A 86 13.24 -4.96 3.98
CA GLY A 86 11.86 -4.50 3.88
C GLY A 86 11.54 -3.00 4.01
N ARG A 87 11.96 -2.18 3.06
CA ARG A 87 11.27 -0.92 2.74
C ARG A 87 11.28 -0.73 1.23
N HIS A 88 10.11 -0.50 0.66
CA HIS A 88 9.91 -0.26 -0.76
C HIS A 88 10.87 0.83 -1.26
N ALA A 89 11.88 0.43 -2.05
CA ALA A 89 12.64 1.36 -2.86
C ALA A 89 11.73 1.89 -3.98
N PRO A 90 11.72 3.21 -4.27
CA PRO A 90 11.07 3.71 -5.47
C PRO A 90 11.81 3.17 -6.68
N LYS A 91 11.09 2.43 -7.54
CA LYS A 91 11.58 2.00 -8.84
C LYS A 91 11.97 3.24 -9.64
N GLN A 92 13.25 3.37 -9.97
CA GLN A 92 13.71 4.25 -11.04
C GLN A 92 13.21 3.66 -12.37
N GLY A 93 12.03 4.07 -12.78
CA GLY A 93 11.51 3.98 -14.14
C GLY A 93 11.41 5.39 -14.67
N ALA A 94 11.50 5.57 -16.01
CA ALA A 94 11.29 6.83 -16.70
C ALA A 94 10.17 7.66 -16.06
N PRO A 95 10.16 9.01 -16.15
CA PRO A 95 9.16 9.83 -15.49
C PRO A 95 7.77 9.37 -15.91
N GLN A 96 7.17 8.51 -15.10
CA GLN A 96 5.77 8.14 -15.26
C GLN A 96 4.98 9.43 -15.07
N ALA A 97 4.16 9.76 -16.05
CA ALA A 97 3.19 10.83 -15.91
C ALA A 97 2.51 10.66 -14.53
N PRO A 98 2.37 11.74 -13.74
CA PRO A 98 1.80 11.64 -12.41
C PRO A 98 0.44 10.96 -12.52
N ALA A 99 0.24 9.88 -11.74
CA ALA A 99 -1.01 9.13 -11.72
C ALA A 99 -2.20 10.09 -11.59
N ILE A 100 -3.22 9.91 -12.44
CA ILE A 100 -4.39 10.79 -12.47
C ILE A 100 -5.17 10.63 -11.18
N GLY A 101 -5.20 11.70 -10.37
CA GLY A 101 -5.95 11.76 -9.13
C GLY A 101 -7.35 12.34 -9.35
N ARG A 102 -8.20 12.24 -8.34
CA ARG A 102 -9.53 12.85 -8.37
C ARG A 102 -9.46 14.37 -8.17
N MET A 103 -10.31 15.08 -8.89
CA MET A 103 -10.56 16.49 -8.64
C MET A 103 -11.23 16.68 -7.28
N VAL A 104 -10.84 17.75 -6.58
CA VAL A 104 -11.35 18.11 -5.26
C VAL A 104 -12.59 18.99 -5.40
N ASP A 105 -13.60 18.72 -4.58
CA ASP A 105 -14.74 19.63 -4.43
C ASP A 105 -14.34 20.81 -3.54
N ILE A 106 -14.10 21.95 -4.15
CA ILE A 106 -13.62 23.16 -3.45
C ILE A 106 -14.70 23.73 -2.54
N GLU A 107 -15.95 23.75 -3.00
CA GLU A 107 -17.06 24.34 -2.22
C GLU A 107 -17.40 23.47 -1.01
N ALA A 108 -17.46 22.15 -1.18
CA ALA A 108 -17.62 21.23 -0.06
C ALA A 108 -16.48 21.39 0.97
N LYS A 109 -15.23 21.55 0.51
CA LYS A 109 -14.08 21.73 1.41
C LYS A 109 -14.05 23.10 2.09
N LYS A 110 -14.60 24.16 1.47
CA LYS A 110 -14.82 25.44 2.13
C LYS A 110 -15.87 25.33 3.23
N ALA A 111 -16.98 24.64 2.96
CA ALA A 111 -18.02 24.38 3.96
C ALA A 111 -17.50 23.60 5.18
N GLU A 112 -16.49 22.72 4.99
CA GLU A 112 -15.75 22.04 6.05
C GLU A 112 -14.76 22.96 6.82
N GLY A 113 -14.67 24.25 6.49
CA GLY A 113 -13.79 25.22 7.15
C GLY A 113 -12.35 25.23 6.63
N LYS A 114 -12.05 24.69 5.44
CA LYS A 114 -10.71 24.78 4.84
C LYS A 114 -10.41 26.21 4.41
N GLY A 115 -9.24 26.73 4.82
CA GLY A 115 -8.83 28.09 4.58
C GLY A 115 -8.42 28.40 3.13
N ILE A 116 -8.15 29.71 2.85
CA ILE A 116 -7.79 30.25 1.52
C ILE A 116 -6.56 29.57 0.91
N GLY A 117 -5.61 29.15 1.73
CA GLY A 117 -4.41 28.42 1.24
C GLY A 117 -4.78 27.08 0.61
N TYR A 118 -5.71 26.34 1.23
CA TYR A 118 -6.23 25.09 0.68
C TYR A 118 -7.00 25.33 -0.62
N GLU A 119 -7.81 26.38 -0.70
CA GLU A 119 -8.56 26.72 -1.91
C GLU A 119 -7.62 26.99 -3.10
N LYS A 120 -6.56 27.77 -2.90
CA LYS A 120 -5.55 28.03 -3.94
C LYS A 120 -4.87 26.75 -4.40
N TRP A 121 -4.47 25.90 -3.45
CA TRP A 121 -3.88 24.59 -3.76
C TRP A 121 -4.87 23.72 -4.55
N ALA A 122 -6.12 23.61 -4.09
CA ALA A 122 -7.15 22.80 -4.74
C ALA A 122 -7.47 23.26 -6.17
N LYS A 123 -7.48 24.57 -6.42
CA LYS A 123 -7.64 25.13 -7.79
C LYS A 123 -6.51 24.68 -8.71
N ILE A 124 -5.26 24.79 -8.25
CA ILE A 124 -4.08 24.36 -9.03
C ILE A 124 -4.10 22.83 -9.22
N HIS A 125 -4.43 22.08 -8.17
CA HIS A 125 -4.57 20.63 -8.24
C HIS A 125 -5.62 20.23 -9.28
N ASN A 126 -6.82 20.79 -9.21
CA ASN A 126 -7.90 20.50 -10.14
C ASN A 126 -7.53 20.85 -11.59
N LEU A 127 -6.85 21.98 -11.83
CA LEU A 127 -6.38 22.34 -13.16
C LEU A 127 -5.40 21.29 -13.72
N LYS A 128 -4.47 20.81 -12.90
CA LYS A 128 -3.54 19.74 -13.29
C LYS A 128 -4.27 18.44 -13.60
N GLN A 129 -5.24 18.05 -12.74
CA GLN A 129 -6.02 16.83 -12.95
C GLN A 129 -6.91 16.94 -14.20
N MET A 130 -7.49 18.10 -14.46
CA MET A 130 -8.27 18.36 -15.67
C MET A 130 -7.43 18.19 -16.94
N ALA A 131 -6.23 18.80 -16.98
CA ALA A 131 -5.33 18.66 -18.11
C ALA A 131 -4.88 17.20 -18.31
N ALA A 132 -4.49 16.52 -17.23
CA ALA A 132 -4.10 15.10 -17.28
C ALA A 132 -5.26 14.21 -17.75
N THR A 133 -6.48 14.45 -17.27
CA THR A 133 -7.68 13.73 -17.70
C THR A 133 -7.97 13.95 -19.19
N HIS A 134 -7.89 15.19 -19.66
CA HIS A 134 -8.11 15.50 -21.08
C HIS A 134 -7.09 14.80 -21.98
N ASN A 135 -5.81 14.87 -21.63
CA ASN A 135 -4.75 14.20 -22.39
C ASN A 135 -4.98 12.70 -22.42
N PHE A 136 -5.28 12.09 -21.27
CA PHE A 136 -5.57 10.66 -21.19
C PHE A 136 -6.73 10.23 -22.08
N LEU A 137 -7.84 10.98 -22.04
CA LEU A 137 -9.01 10.70 -22.87
C LEU A 137 -8.69 10.82 -24.37
N THR A 138 -7.89 11.81 -24.74
CA THR A 138 -7.48 12.03 -26.15
C THR A 138 -6.53 10.94 -26.60
N ASP A 139 -5.49 10.65 -25.83
CA ASP A 139 -4.44 9.67 -26.16
C ASP A 139 -5.01 8.24 -26.29
N ASN A 140 -6.04 7.91 -25.49
CA ASN A 140 -6.67 6.60 -25.48
C ASN A 140 -7.97 6.54 -26.33
N GLY A 141 -8.37 7.63 -26.99
CA GLY A 141 -9.59 7.68 -27.79
C GLY A 141 -10.87 7.46 -26.98
N LEU A 142 -10.89 7.87 -25.69
CA LEU A 142 -11.98 7.70 -24.73
C LEU A 142 -12.76 9.00 -24.47
N ILE A 143 -12.83 9.89 -25.47
CA ILE A 143 -13.57 11.16 -25.38
C ILE A 143 -15.07 10.93 -25.24
N ASP A 144 -15.58 9.86 -25.85
CA ASP A 144 -16.97 9.44 -25.70
C ASP A 144 -17.20 8.81 -24.30
N LEU A 145 -18.24 9.31 -23.61
CA LEU A 145 -18.58 8.90 -22.27
C LEU A 145 -19.05 7.43 -22.19
N ASP A 146 -19.77 6.97 -23.21
CA ASP A 146 -20.28 5.60 -23.26
C ASP A 146 -19.11 4.62 -23.40
N ARG A 147 -18.18 4.93 -24.29
CA ARG A 147 -16.95 4.15 -24.46
C ARG A 147 -16.07 4.15 -23.21
N LEU A 148 -15.94 5.29 -22.54
CA LEU A 148 -15.24 5.40 -21.27
C LEU A 148 -15.91 4.53 -20.18
N ASN A 149 -17.24 4.54 -20.12
CA ASN A 149 -18.00 3.72 -19.15
C ASN A 149 -17.78 2.23 -19.42
N GLU A 150 -17.79 1.81 -20.68
CA GLU A 150 -17.53 0.43 -21.09
C GLU A 150 -16.11 0.00 -20.70
N THR A 151 -15.09 0.80 -21.01
CA THR A 151 -13.70 0.52 -20.67
C THR A 151 -13.50 0.40 -19.15
N VAL A 152 -14.12 1.30 -18.36
CA VAL A 152 -14.09 1.22 -16.88
C VAL A 152 -14.74 -0.06 -16.39
N HIS A 153 -15.87 -0.47 -16.98
CA HIS A 153 -16.56 -1.71 -16.62
C HIS A 153 -15.73 -2.96 -16.94
N GLU A 154 -15.10 -3.00 -18.10
CA GLU A 154 -14.20 -4.09 -18.50
C GLU A 154 -12.99 -4.21 -17.57
N SER A 155 -12.34 -3.09 -17.27
CA SER A 155 -11.20 -3.06 -16.34
C SER A 155 -11.61 -3.51 -14.93
N HIS A 156 -12.78 -3.07 -14.44
CA HIS A 156 -13.35 -3.54 -13.16
C HIS A 156 -13.59 -5.05 -13.18
N SER A 157 -14.19 -5.56 -14.23
CA SER A 157 -14.51 -6.98 -14.38
C SER A 157 -13.24 -7.83 -14.38
N ARG A 158 -12.20 -7.39 -15.09
CA ARG A 158 -10.88 -8.03 -15.11
C ARG A 158 -10.23 -8.05 -13.73
N MET A 159 -10.19 -6.90 -13.05
CA MET A 159 -9.67 -6.81 -11.68
C MET A 159 -10.41 -7.74 -10.72
N TYR A 160 -11.75 -7.78 -10.82
CA TYR A 160 -12.58 -8.63 -9.96
C TYR A 160 -12.38 -10.12 -10.26
N ALA A 161 -12.21 -10.50 -11.52
CA ALA A 161 -11.89 -11.88 -11.90
C ALA A 161 -10.55 -12.35 -11.30
N LEU A 162 -9.51 -11.52 -11.40
CA LEU A 162 -8.20 -11.81 -10.80
C LEU A 162 -8.28 -11.91 -9.28
N ARG A 163 -9.08 -11.07 -8.64
CA ARG A 163 -9.31 -11.15 -7.19
C ARG A 163 -9.96 -12.48 -6.78
N ARG A 164 -10.95 -12.94 -7.56
CA ARG A 164 -11.58 -14.25 -7.32
C ARG A 164 -10.59 -15.39 -7.47
N GLN A 165 -9.76 -15.36 -8.52
CA GLN A 165 -8.70 -16.36 -8.70
C GLN A 165 -7.72 -16.36 -7.53
N LEU A 166 -7.31 -15.19 -7.06
CA LEU A 166 -6.42 -15.05 -5.91
C LEU A 166 -7.01 -15.72 -4.66
N HIS A 167 -8.29 -15.46 -4.35
CA HIS A 167 -8.96 -16.09 -3.22
C HIS A 167 -9.05 -17.62 -3.38
N ALA A 168 -9.37 -18.12 -4.58
CA ALA A 168 -9.44 -19.56 -4.83
C ALA A 168 -8.09 -20.26 -4.56
N VAL A 169 -6.98 -19.66 -5.02
CA VAL A 169 -5.64 -20.20 -4.75
C VAL A 169 -5.26 -20.09 -3.27
N GLU A 170 -5.67 -19.02 -2.59
CA GLU A 170 -5.45 -18.85 -1.14
C GLU A 170 -6.19 -19.94 -0.33
N ASP A 171 -7.43 -20.25 -0.69
CA ASP A 171 -8.23 -21.30 -0.08
C ASP A 171 -7.59 -22.68 -0.31
N GLU A 172 -7.06 -22.94 -1.53
CA GLU A 172 -6.36 -24.17 -1.83
C GLU A 172 -5.06 -24.32 -1.03
N ILE A 173 -4.27 -23.24 -0.92
CA ILE A 173 -3.08 -23.23 -0.06
C ILE A 173 -3.46 -23.51 1.41
N ALA A 174 -4.53 -22.92 1.91
CA ALA A 174 -5.00 -23.13 3.27
C ALA A 174 -5.39 -24.59 3.50
N ALA A 175 -6.16 -25.19 2.60
CA ALA A 175 -6.56 -26.58 2.65
C ALA A 175 -5.35 -27.54 2.63
N LYS A 176 -4.36 -27.32 1.76
CA LYS A 176 -3.14 -28.13 1.72
C LYS A 176 -2.26 -27.97 2.95
N LYS A 177 -2.18 -26.77 3.53
CA LYS A 177 -1.47 -26.53 4.80
C LYS A 177 -2.17 -27.24 5.97
N GLU A 178 -3.49 -27.24 6.01
CA GLU A 178 -4.26 -27.95 7.03
C GLU A 178 -4.05 -29.47 6.90
N LEU A 179 -4.07 -30.00 5.68
CA LEU A 179 -3.73 -31.39 5.44
C LEU A 179 -2.31 -31.73 5.91
N GLN A 180 -1.33 -30.87 5.60
CA GLN A 180 0.05 -31.05 6.06
C GLN A 180 0.15 -31.08 7.59
N LYS A 181 -0.53 -30.16 8.26
CA LYS A 181 -0.60 -30.12 9.73
C LYS A 181 -1.20 -31.42 10.30
N THR A 182 -2.32 -31.85 9.74
CA THR A 182 -3.02 -33.07 10.18
C THR A 182 -2.16 -34.33 9.98
N ILE A 183 -1.43 -34.43 8.87
CA ILE A 183 -0.47 -35.50 8.62
C ILE A 183 0.67 -35.50 9.65
N ASN A 184 1.18 -34.31 9.98
CA ASN A 184 2.26 -34.19 10.96
C ASN A 184 1.78 -34.59 12.37
N ASP A 185 0.56 -34.17 12.76
CA ASP A 185 -0.05 -34.55 14.02
C ASP A 185 -0.24 -36.08 14.11
N TYR A 186 -0.75 -36.70 13.04
CA TYR A 186 -0.87 -38.15 12.94
C TYR A 186 0.48 -38.87 13.08
N ARG A 187 1.50 -38.40 12.32
CA ARG A 187 2.84 -39.04 12.35
C ARG A 187 3.51 -38.92 13.72
N ARG A 188 3.33 -37.80 14.41
CA ARG A 188 3.88 -37.54 15.72
C ARG A 188 3.26 -38.45 16.78
N THR A 189 1.95 -38.64 16.75
CA THR A 189 1.20 -39.35 17.81
C THR A 189 1.04 -40.82 17.53
N LYS A 190 1.12 -41.27 16.28
CA LYS A 190 1.00 -42.69 15.89
C LYS A 190 1.92 -43.65 16.67
N PRO A 191 3.22 -43.37 16.90
CA PRO A 191 4.10 -44.29 17.63
C PRO A 191 3.64 -44.57 19.04
N ALA A 192 3.14 -43.59 19.78
CA ALA A 192 2.61 -43.77 21.13
C ALA A 192 1.37 -44.67 21.13
N VAL A 193 0.45 -44.41 20.17
CA VAL A 193 -0.77 -45.23 20.04
C VAL A 193 -0.44 -46.69 19.64
N GLU A 194 0.50 -46.91 18.74
CA GLU A 194 0.95 -48.23 18.31
C GLU A 194 1.66 -48.98 19.45
N ALA A 195 2.47 -48.29 20.26
CA ALA A 195 3.09 -48.89 21.44
C ALA A 195 2.03 -49.35 22.43
N GLY A 196 1.01 -48.55 22.71
CA GLY A 196 -0.09 -48.89 23.60
C GLY A 196 -0.94 -50.08 23.12
N ARG A 197 -1.16 -50.22 21.81
CA ARG A 197 -1.91 -51.35 21.21
C ARG A 197 -1.24 -52.71 21.42
N LYS A 198 0.08 -52.72 21.64
CA LYS A 198 0.85 -53.96 21.92
C LYS A 198 0.77 -54.39 23.39
N LEU A 199 0.29 -53.50 24.27
CA LEU A 199 0.15 -53.78 25.70
C LEU A 199 -1.22 -54.38 26.01
N LYS A 200 -1.29 -55.19 27.11
CA LYS A 200 -2.55 -55.82 27.56
C LYS A 200 -2.80 -55.53 29.06
N GLY A 201 -4.08 -55.53 29.43
CA GLY A 201 -4.51 -55.40 30.82
C GLY A 201 -4.10 -54.06 31.45
N LYS A 202 -3.73 -54.07 32.72
CA LYS A 202 -3.42 -52.87 33.52
C LYS A 202 -2.30 -52.02 32.94
N LYS A 203 -1.34 -52.65 32.23
CA LYS A 203 -0.25 -51.92 31.55
C LYS A 203 -0.77 -51.07 30.37
N ALA A 204 -1.74 -51.56 29.62
CA ALA A 204 -2.37 -50.81 28.53
C ALA A 204 -3.14 -49.57 29.04
N GLU A 205 -3.82 -49.72 30.17
CA GLU A 205 -4.59 -48.66 30.81
C GLU A 205 -3.68 -47.54 31.36
N MET A 206 -2.61 -47.92 32.06
CA MET A 206 -1.60 -46.94 32.52
C MET A 206 -0.93 -46.22 31.37
N HIS A 207 -0.61 -46.91 30.27
CA HIS A 207 -0.05 -46.29 29.07
C HIS A 207 -1.03 -45.30 28.44
N ARG A 208 -2.32 -45.69 28.33
CA ARG A 208 -3.35 -44.81 27.77
C ARG A 208 -3.55 -43.53 28.60
N GLN A 209 -3.49 -43.64 29.93
CA GLN A 209 -3.55 -42.52 30.84
C GLN A 209 -2.32 -41.60 30.69
N ALA A 210 -1.12 -42.19 30.57
CA ALA A 210 0.12 -41.41 30.40
C ALA A 210 0.21 -40.66 29.07
N TYR A 211 -0.40 -41.21 28.00
CA TYR A 211 -0.38 -40.62 26.63
C TYR A 211 -1.77 -40.24 26.13
N GLU A 212 -2.68 -39.89 27.02
CA GLU A 212 -4.09 -39.59 26.70
C GLU A 212 -4.22 -38.55 25.60
N MET A 213 -3.45 -37.48 25.66
CA MET A 213 -3.46 -36.40 24.63
C MET A 213 -3.03 -36.91 23.26
N ASP A 214 -2.04 -37.81 23.19
CA ASP A 214 -1.59 -38.40 21.93
C ASP A 214 -2.67 -39.30 21.31
N TYR A 215 -3.42 -40.04 22.12
CA TYR A 215 -4.57 -40.82 21.65
C TYR A 215 -5.67 -39.92 21.08
N ILE A 216 -6.03 -38.85 21.79
CA ILE A 216 -7.06 -37.87 21.34
C ILE A 216 -6.64 -37.23 20.02
N ILE A 217 -5.41 -36.72 19.94
CA ILE A 217 -4.89 -36.07 18.74
C ILE A 217 -4.82 -37.05 17.56
N CYS A 218 -4.36 -38.30 17.80
CA CYS A 218 -4.27 -39.33 16.78
C CYS A 218 -5.66 -39.69 16.22
N GLU A 219 -6.66 -39.90 17.07
CA GLU A 219 -8.03 -40.21 16.67
C GLU A 219 -8.65 -39.06 15.86
N ALA A 220 -8.47 -37.80 16.31
CA ALA A 220 -8.92 -36.62 15.61
C ALA A 220 -8.23 -36.47 14.24
N ALA A 221 -6.91 -36.70 14.18
CA ALA A 221 -6.14 -36.65 12.94
C ALA A 221 -6.59 -37.71 11.95
N VAL A 222 -6.81 -38.98 12.41
CA VAL A 222 -7.31 -40.05 11.55
C VAL A 222 -8.69 -39.74 10.97
N ARG A 223 -9.59 -39.17 11.79
CA ARG A 223 -10.92 -38.77 11.32
C ARG A 223 -10.83 -37.70 10.24
N ARG A 224 -10.08 -36.61 10.50
CA ARG A 224 -9.86 -35.53 9.53
C ARG A 224 -9.19 -36.01 8.25
N LEU A 225 -8.17 -36.86 8.34
CA LEU A 225 -7.51 -37.43 7.17
C LEU A 225 -8.44 -38.28 6.32
N LYS A 226 -9.38 -39.02 6.91
CA LYS A 226 -10.39 -39.76 6.17
C LYS A 226 -11.31 -38.83 5.39
N GLU A 227 -11.74 -37.73 6.01
CA GLU A 227 -12.58 -36.72 5.38
C GLU A 227 -11.83 -36.00 4.25
N MET A 228 -10.63 -35.50 4.53
CA MET A 228 -9.83 -34.72 3.56
C MET A 228 -9.34 -35.55 2.37
N LEU A 229 -9.01 -36.81 2.57
CA LEU A 229 -8.49 -37.70 1.53
C LEU A 229 -9.56 -38.59 0.87
N ASN A 230 -10.82 -38.51 1.29
CA ASN A 230 -11.91 -39.40 0.82
C ASN A 230 -11.48 -40.87 0.77
N GLY A 231 -10.74 -41.34 1.77
CA GLY A 231 -10.20 -42.72 1.81
C GLY A 231 -8.94 -42.95 0.97
N GLY A 232 -8.39 -41.92 0.34
CA GLY A 232 -7.14 -42.03 -0.42
C GLY A 232 -5.90 -42.19 0.46
N LYS A 233 -4.75 -42.50 -0.18
CA LYS A 233 -3.46 -42.65 0.51
C LYS A 233 -2.91 -41.30 0.95
N ILE A 234 -2.27 -41.31 2.15
CA ILE A 234 -1.58 -40.12 2.66
C ILE A 234 -0.43 -39.75 1.70
N PRO A 235 -0.39 -38.52 1.19
CA PRO A 235 0.65 -38.10 0.27
C PRO A 235 2.03 -38.03 0.98
N ALA A 236 3.09 -38.17 0.18
CA ALA A 236 4.44 -37.97 0.66
C ALA A 236 4.65 -36.49 1.08
N ALA A 237 5.34 -36.23 2.18
CA ALA A 237 5.55 -34.89 2.70
C ALA A 237 6.27 -33.98 1.70
N ALA A 238 7.24 -34.51 0.97
CA ALA A 238 7.98 -33.77 -0.07
C ALA A 238 7.05 -33.34 -1.23
N ARG A 239 6.14 -34.22 -1.66
CA ARG A 239 5.18 -33.91 -2.71
C ARG A 239 4.22 -32.80 -2.26
N LEU A 240 3.63 -32.93 -1.06
CA LEU A 240 2.70 -31.92 -0.54
C LEU A 240 3.38 -30.56 -0.34
N LYS A 241 4.64 -30.55 0.11
CA LYS A 241 5.45 -29.34 0.23
C LYS A 241 5.66 -28.69 -1.14
N GLY A 242 6.04 -29.47 -2.16
CA GLY A 242 6.22 -28.97 -3.53
C GLY A 242 4.93 -28.41 -4.12
N GLU A 243 3.77 -29.05 -3.88
CA GLU A 243 2.47 -28.55 -4.31
C GLU A 243 2.13 -27.19 -3.64
N ILE A 244 2.41 -27.04 -2.35
CA ILE A 244 2.22 -25.77 -1.63
C ILE A 244 3.14 -24.67 -2.18
N GLU A 245 4.41 -24.99 -2.44
CA GLU A 245 5.37 -24.04 -3.03
C GLU A 245 4.95 -23.60 -4.45
N ALA A 246 4.45 -24.52 -5.26
CA ALA A 246 3.92 -24.21 -6.60
C ALA A 246 2.72 -23.27 -6.52
N LEU A 247 1.76 -23.55 -5.64
CA LEU A 247 0.59 -22.67 -5.42
C LEU A 247 0.98 -21.28 -4.88
N ILE A 248 1.99 -21.20 -4.01
CA ILE A 248 2.51 -19.90 -3.54
C ILE A 248 3.12 -19.11 -4.70
N SER A 249 3.85 -19.77 -5.59
CA SER A 249 4.41 -19.13 -6.79
C SER A 249 3.30 -18.63 -7.72
N GLU A 250 2.29 -19.44 -7.97
CA GLU A 250 1.10 -19.10 -8.74
C GLU A 250 0.36 -17.91 -8.12
N LYS A 251 0.09 -17.94 -6.80
CA LYS A 251 -0.49 -16.83 -6.05
C LYS A 251 0.28 -15.51 -6.28
N ASN A 252 1.61 -15.56 -6.20
CA ASN A 252 2.44 -14.37 -6.40
C ASN A 252 2.31 -13.83 -7.84
N GLY A 253 2.20 -14.70 -8.84
CA GLY A 253 1.93 -14.32 -10.23
C GLY A 253 0.60 -13.59 -10.37
N ILE A 254 -0.49 -14.21 -9.92
CA ILE A 254 -1.85 -13.64 -9.94
C ILE A 254 -1.92 -12.33 -9.15
N TYR A 255 -1.24 -12.25 -8.00
CA TYR A 255 -1.20 -11.03 -7.19
C TYR A 255 -0.54 -9.85 -7.92
N ASN A 256 0.52 -10.10 -8.67
CA ASN A 256 1.17 -9.08 -9.48
C ASN A 256 0.26 -8.59 -10.63
N GLU A 257 -0.47 -9.51 -11.27
CA GLU A 257 -1.45 -9.15 -12.29
C GLU A 257 -2.64 -8.39 -11.70
N TYR A 258 -3.15 -8.82 -10.55
CA TYR A 258 -4.20 -8.12 -9.82
C TYR A 258 -3.80 -6.68 -9.46
N ARG A 259 -2.57 -6.48 -8.99
CA ARG A 259 -2.08 -5.13 -8.67
C ARG A 259 -2.08 -4.23 -9.90
N ARG A 260 -1.60 -4.73 -11.05
CA ARG A 260 -1.60 -3.97 -12.32
C ARG A 260 -3.02 -3.63 -12.76
N ALA A 261 -3.91 -4.63 -12.75
CA ALA A 261 -5.31 -4.43 -13.12
C ALA A 261 -6.04 -3.47 -12.16
N LYS A 262 -5.69 -3.49 -10.87
CA LYS A 262 -6.22 -2.55 -9.88
C LYS A 262 -5.73 -1.14 -10.12
N ASP A 263 -4.45 -0.95 -10.39
CA ASP A 263 -3.88 0.38 -10.67
C ASP A 263 -4.51 0.97 -11.95
N GLU A 264 -4.70 0.16 -13.00
CA GLU A 264 -5.39 0.53 -14.23
C GLU A 264 -6.86 0.92 -13.97
N TYR A 265 -7.58 0.13 -13.19
CA TYR A 265 -8.97 0.44 -12.83
C TYR A 265 -9.06 1.73 -12.01
N ASP A 266 -8.19 1.91 -11.01
CA ASP A 266 -8.18 3.11 -10.15
C ASP A 266 -7.92 4.39 -10.99
N GLU A 267 -7.03 4.31 -11.98
CA GLU A 267 -6.76 5.42 -12.91
C GLU A 267 -7.98 5.72 -13.79
N LEU A 268 -8.55 4.71 -14.45
CA LEU A 268 -9.76 4.86 -15.27
C LEU A 268 -10.95 5.38 -14.47
N ALA A 269 -11.14 4.91 -13.23
CA ALA A 269 -12.19 5.38 -12.34
C ALA A 269 -12.01 6.86 -11.96
N ASN A 270 -10.76 7.30 -11.75
CA ASN A 270 -10.45 8.71 -11.51
C ASN A 270 -10.69 9.57 -12.75
N VAL A 271 -10.30 9.09 -13.94
CA VAL A 271 -10.58 9.76 -15.22
C VAL A 271 -12.08 9.93 -15.43
N LYS A 272 -12.85 8.86 -15.23
CA LYS A 272 -14.32 8.90 -15.35
C LYS A 272 -14.92 9.92 -14.36
N TYR A 273 -14.52 9.89 -13.11
CA TYR A 273 -14.99 10.83 -12.09
C TYR A 273 -14.69 12.28 -12.50
N ASN A 274 -13.47 12.56 -12.96
CA ASN A 274 -13.07 13.89 -13.39
C ASN A 274 -13.84 14.35 -14.64
N ALA A 275 -14.02 13.46 -15.63
CA ALA A 275 -14.79 13.75 -16.84
C ALA A 275 -16.25 14.11 -16.51
N GLN A 276 -16.91 13.36 -15.66
CA GLN A 276 -18.28 13.64 -15.21
C GLN A 276 -18.38 15.02 -14.55
N ARG A 277 -17.47 15.34 -13.63
CA ARG A 277 -17.45 16.66 -12.99
C ARG A 277 -17.23 17.82 -13.95
N LEU A 278 -16.40 17.64 -14.97
CA LEU A 278 -16.18 18.65 -16.01
C LEU A 278 -17.44 18.87 -16.85
N MET A 279 -18.18 17.82 -17.17
CA MET A 279 -19.44 17.92 -17.89
C MET A 279 -20.52 18.63 -17.07
N GLU A 280 -20.65 18.29 -15.78
CA GLU A 280 -21.59 18.95 -14.86
C GLU A 280 -21.29 20.45 -14.72
N ALA A 281 -20.01 20.81 -14.53
CA ALA A 281 -19.58 22.21 -14.46
C ALA A 281 -19.89 22.97 -15.76
N GLY A 282 -19.70 22.34 -16.92
CA GLY A 282 -20.02 22.91 -18.23
C GLY A 282 -21.53 23.16 -18.44
N GLN A 283 -22.39 22.24 -17.97
CA GLN A 283 -23.84 22.37 -18.04
C GLN A 283 -24.33 23.52 -17.14
N THR A 284 -23.80 23.60 -15.93
CA THR A 284 -24.18 24.67 -14.97
C THR A 284 -23.81 26.07 -15.50
N GLN A 285 -22.68 26.17 -16.18
CA GLN A 285 -22.30 27.46 -16.83
C GLN A 285 -23.20 27.81 -18.01
N LYS A 286 -23.61 26.84 -18.83
CA LYS A 286 -24.56 27.08 -19.95
C LYS A 286 -25.93 27.51 -19.44
N HIS A 287 -26.41 26.94 -18.35
CA HIS A 287 -27.68 27.36 -17.73
C HIS A 287 -27.59 28.80 -17.19
N LYS A 288 -26.52 29.16 -16.50
CA LYS A 288 -26.33 30.54 -15.99
C LYS A 288 -26.22 31.58 -17.13
N LYS A 289 -25.61 31.26 -18.25
CA LYS A 289 -25.55 32.14 -19.40
C LYS A 289 -26.92 32.34 -20.07
N ARG A 290 -27.72 31.26 -20.21
CA ARG A 290 -29.09 31.37 -20.77
C ARG A 290 -30.04 32.17 -19.91
N SER A 291 -29.99 32.01 -18.56
CA SER A 291 -30.83 32.82 -17.68
C SER A 291 -30.48 34.31 -17.74
N HIS A 292 -29.18 34.63 -17.83
CA HIS A 292 -28.73 36.03 -17.94
C HIS A 292 -29.03 36.69 -19.32
N GLU A 293 -29.17 35.88 -20.41
CA GLU A 293 -29.62 36.39 -21.73
C GLU A 293 -31.14 36.57 -21.79
N GLN A 294 -31.93 35.86 -20.97
CA GLN A 294 -33.38 36.04 -20.92
C GLN A 294 -33.83 37.20 -20.01
N GLU A 295 -32.94 37.70 -19.15
CA GLU A 295 -33.20 38.88 -18.29
C GLU A 295 -32.76 40.21 -18.93
N ARG A 296 -32.22 40.20 -20.12
CA ARG A 296 -31.87 41.40 -20.94
C ARG A 296 -32.89 41.64 -22.04
#